data_687c7e7a6df46f5ab8d305019796e3bd
#
_entry.id   687c7e7a6df46f5ab8d305019796e3bd
#
_cell.length_a   1.000
_cell.length_b   1.000
_cell.length_c   1.000
_cell.angle_alpha   90.00
_cell.angle_beta   90.00
_cell.angle_gamma   90.00
#
_symmetry.space_group_name_H-M   'P 1'
#
loop_
_entity.id
_entity.type
_entity.pdbx_description
1 polymer ?
#
loop_
_entity_poly.entity_id
_entity_poly.type
_entity_poly.pdbx_seq_one_letter_code
_entity_poly.pdbx_strand_id
1 'polypeptide(L)'
;MNSFTTCLWFNNQAEEAAKFYTSVFKDSKIVNTSYYSEAGYDIHGRKAGSVMTVDFELNGRSFQALNGGPHFKFNEAISLVVNCDTQEEINYYWEKLSADPGAEQCGWLKDKFGLSWQIVPTIMNELFEDCLLYTSPSPRD
;
A
#
# COMPACT_ATOMS: atom_id res chain seq x y z
N MET A 1 1.07 25.37 6.75
CA MET A 1 1.69 24.05 6.99
C MET A 1 1.63 23.23 5.71
N ASN A 2 2.74 22.62 5.36
CA ASN A 2 2.80 21.77 4.16
C ASN A 2 2.27 20.37 4.50
N SER A 3 1.42 19.84 3.64
CA SER A 3 0.94 18.47 3.77
C SER A 3 1.71 17.55 2.82
N PHE A 4 1.69 16.28 3.12
CA PHE A 4 2.35 15.27 2.30
C PHE A 4 1.30 14.32 1.75
N THR A 5 1.47 13.93 0.49
CA THR A 5 0.65 12.88 -0.12
C THR A 5 1.59 11.80 -0.63
N THR A 6 1.29 10.56 -0.28
CA THR A 6 2.06 9.41 -0.76
C THR A 6 1.52 9.00 -2.13
N CYS A 7 2.38 8.97 -3.13
CA CYS A 7 1.99 8.55 -4.47
C CYS A 7 2.44 7.11 -4.70
N LEU A 8 1.52 6.26 -5.12
CA LEU A 8 1.78 4.86 -5.41
C LEU A 8 1.65 4.67 -6.92
N TRP A 9 2.73 4.20 -7.53
CA TRP A 9 2.78 3.99 -8.98
C TRP A 9 2.28 2.59 -9.33
N PHE A 10 1.27 2.54 -10.20
CA PHE A 10 0.74 1.28 -10.72
C PHE A 10 0.87 1.25 -12.24
N ASN A 11 0.88 0.06 -12.80
CA ASN A 11 0.82 -0.07 -14.25
C ASN A 11 -0.55 0.42 -14.76
N ASN A 12 -1.63 -0.21 -14.30
CA ASN A 12 -2.99 0.19 -14.69
C ASN A 12 -4.04 -0.17 -13.63
N GLN A 13 -3.61 -0.39 -12.39
CA GLN A 13 -4.46 -0.91 -11.32
C GLN A 13 -4.80 0.12 -10.25
N ALA A 14 -4.61 1.41 -10.55
CA ALA A 14 -4.79 2.45 -9.53
C ALA A 14 -6.20 2.46 -8.94
N GLU A 15 -7.22 2.35 -9.77
CA GLU A 15 -8.60 2.35 -9.30
C GLU A 15 -8.91 1.10 -8.47
N GLU A 16 -8.48 -0.05 -8.95
CA GLU A 16 -8.65 -1.31 -8.22
C GLU A 16 -7.95 -1.24 -6.86
N ALA A 17 -6.73 -0.73 -6.83
CA ALA A 17 -5.95 -0.62 -5.60
C ALA A 17 -6.62 0.34 -4.61
N ALA A 18 -7.06 1.51 -5.07
CA ALA A 18 -7.72 2.47 -4.20
C ALA A 18 -8.99 1.88 -3.59
N LYS A 19 -9.77 1.18 -4.38
CA LYS A 19 -10.99 0.52 -3.89
C LYS A 19 -10.64 -0.56 -2.87
N PHE A 20 -9.61 -1.34 -3.14
CA PHE A 20 -9.17 -2.38 -2.23
C PHE A 20 -8.73 -1.79 -0.89
N TYR A 21 -7.83 -0.81 -0.91
CA TYR A 21 -7.31 -0.24 0.33
C TYR A 21 -8.40 0.45 1.13
N THR A 22 -9.28 1.19 0.48
CA THR A 22 -10.37 1.86 1.21
C THR A 22 -11.39 0.88 1.77
N SER A 23 -11.46 -0.34 1.23
CA SER A 23 -12.33 -1.38 1.79
C SER A 23 -11.70 -2.07 3.01
N VAL A 24 -10.36 -2.06 3.11
CA VAL A 24 -9.64 -2.72 4.20
C VAL A 24 -9.58 -1.83 5.45
N PHE A 25 -9.30 -0.55 5.28
CA PHE A 25 -9.08 0.36 6.41
C PHE A 25 -10.35 1.14 6.74
N LYS A 26 -10.60 1.33 8.04
CA LYS A 26 -11.69 2.18 8.53
C LYS A 26 -11.37 3.64 8.25
N ASP A 27 -12.40 4.47 8.24
CA ASP A 27 -12.25 5.92 8.05
C ASP A 27 -11.45 6.23 6.79
N SER A 28 -11.80 5.53 5.72
CA SER A 28 -11.11 5.61 4.44
C SER A 28 -12.11 5.91 3.34
N LYS A 29 -11.65 6.65 2.34
CA LYS A 29 -12.54 7.03 1.24
C LYS A 29 -11.74 7.38 0.00
N ILE A 30 -12.37 7.21 -1.16
CA ILE A 30 -11.86 7.75 -2.41
C ILE A 30 -12.32 9.20 -2.48
N VAL A 31 -11.39 10.12 -2.74
CA VAL A 31 -11.66 11.55 -2.73
C VAL A 31 -11.93 12.07 -4.14
N ASN A 32 -11.10 11.67 -5.10
CA ASN A 32 -11.20 12.20 -6.45
C ASN A 32 -10.54 11.27 -7.44
N THR A 33 -11.02 11.26 -8.67
CA THR A 33 -10.44 10.49 -9.76
C THR A 33 -10.20 11.42 -10.93
N SER A 34 -8.99 11.35 -11.51
CA SER A 34 -8.67 12.10 -12.72
C SER A 34 -8.40 11.15 -13.87
N TYR A 35 -8.50 11.68 -15.09
CA TYR A 35 -8.45 10.86 -16.28
C TYR A 35 -7.45 11.44 -17.27
N TYR A 36 -6.86 10.57 -18.09
CA TYR A 36 -5.99 11.03 -19.16
C TYR A 36 -6.81 11.74 -20.20
N SER A 37 -6.24 12.83 -20.74
CA SER A 37 -6.83 13.56 -21.84
C SER A 37 -6.10 13.20 -23.13
N GLU A 38 -6.63 13.64 -24.27
CA GLU A 38 -5.94 13.48 -25.54
C GLU A 38 -4.63 14.27 -25.57
N ALA A 39 -4.58 15.39 -24.87
CA ALA A 39 -3.36 16.18 -24.78
C ALA A 39 -2.27 15.35 -24.12
N GLY A 40 -1.08 15.35 -24.73
CA GLY A 40 0.05 14.61 -24.20
C GLY A 40 0.05 13.12 -24.50
N TYR A 41 -0.86 12.65 -25.35
CA TYR A 41 -0.89 11.23 -25.74
C TYR A 41 0.48 10.74 -26.24
N ASP A 42 1.17 11.56 -27.00
CA ASP A 42 2.49 11.20 -27.52
C ASP A 42 3.50 10.96 -26.40
N ILE A 43 3.26 11.52 -25.23
CA ILE A 43 4.15 11.37 -24.08
C ILE A 43 3.73 10.20 -23.21
N HIS A 44 2.45 10.15 -22.81
CA HIS A 44 2.00 9.11 -21.86
C HIS A 44 1.48 7.84 -22.55
N GLY A 45 1.07 7.91 -23.82
CA GLY A 45 0.59 6.75 -24.56
C GLY A 45 -0.70 6.14 -24.03
N ARG A 46 -1.44 6.87 -23.19
CA ARG A 46 -2.65 6.37 -22.57
C ARG A 46 -3.89 6.85 -23.30
N LYS A 47 -4.88 5.99 -23.35
CA LYS A 47 -6.14 6.32 -24.02
C LYS A 47 -6.86 7.42 -23.27
N ALA A 48 -7.35 8.42 -24.00
CA ALA A 48 -8.16 9.49 -23.41
C ALA A 48 -9.37 8.88 -22.70
N GLY A 49 -9.67 9.38 -21.49
CA GLY A 49 -10.77 8.88 -20.69
C GLY A 49 -10.40 7.72 -19.76
N SER A 50 -9.19 7.16 -19.89
CA SER A 50 -8.74 6.16 -18.93
C SER A 50 -8.29 6.83 -17.64
N VAL A 51 -8.36 6.10 -16.52
CA VAL A 51 -8.02 6.65 -15.20
C VAL A 51 -6.53 6.98 -15.15
N MET A 52 -6.21 8.21 -14.74
CA MET A 52 -4.84 8.64 -14.53
C MET A 52 -4.47 8.53 -13.07
N THR A 53 -5.22 9.17 -12.18
CA THR A 53 -4.96 9.12 -10.74
C THR A 53 -6.24 8.91 -9.96
N VAL A 54 -6.10 8.29 -8.79
CA VAL A 54 -7.17 8.17 -7.82
C VAL A 54 -6.63 8.67 -6.49
N ASP A 55 -7.19 9.77 -6.00
CA ASP A 55 -6.83 10.29 -4.69
C ASP A 55 -7.71 9.64 -3.64
N PHE A 56 -7.11 9.16 -2.58
CA PHE A 56 -7.86 8.50 -1.52
C PHE A 56 -7.21 8.76 -0.16
N GLU A 57 -7.96 8.47 0.89
CA GLU A 57 -7.49 8.63 2.26
C GLU A 57 -7.63 7.30 2.99
N LEU A 58 -6.62 6.97 3.77
CA LEU A 58 -6.65 5.84 4.68
C LEU A 58 -6.43 6.38 6.09
N ASN A 59 -7.46 6.31 6.91
CA ASN A 59 -7.42 6.81 8.28
C ASN A 59 -6.89 8.25 8.35
N GLY A 60 -7.38 9.10 7.45
CA GLY A 60 -7.02 10.51 7.40
C GLY A 60 -5.74 10.84 6.66
N ARG A 61 -4.97 9.84 6.23
CA ARG A 61 -3.74 10.08 5.48
C ARG A 61 -4.01 10.09 3.99
N SER A 62 -3.38 11.03 3.29
CA SER A 62 -3.59 11.22 1.85
C SER A 62 -2.70 10.31 1.02
N PHE A 63 -3.30 9.67 0.05
CA PHE A 63 -2.62 8.83 -0.93
C PHE A 63 -3.10 9.18 -2.32
N GLN A 64 -2.23 8.96 -3.29
CA GLN A 64 -2.60 9.09 -4.70
C GLN A 64 -2.13 7.83 -5.41
N ALA A 65 -3.03 7.14 -6.07
CA ALA A 65 -2.69 6.00 -6.91
C ALA A 65 -2.61 6.50 -8.35
N LEU A 66 -1.47 6.26 -8.99
CA LEU A 66 -1.18 6.74 -10.34
C LEU A 66 -1.02 5.57 -11.30
N ASN A 67 -1.72 5.61 -12.41
CA ASN A 67 -1.51 4.67 -13.51
C ASN A 67 -0.46 5.23 -14.45
N GLY A 68 0.80 4.88 -14.21
CA GLY A 68 1.92 5.42 -14.96
C GLY A 68 2.50 4.47 -16.00
N GLY A 69 2.04 3.22 -16.06
CA GLY A 69 2.55 2.23 -16.98
C GLY A 69 3.55 1.29 -16.33
N PRO A 70 4.13 0.37 -17.11
CA PRO A 70 4.93 -0.74 -16.57
C PRO A 70 6.39 -0.39 -16.31
N HIS A 71 6.70 0.87 -15.96
CA HIS A 71 8.09 1.31 -15.82
C HIS A 71 8.68 1.06 -14.45
N PHE A 72 7.85 1.02 -13.40
CA PHE A 72 8.32 0.86 -12.03
C PHE A 72 7.50 -0.18 -11.30
N LYS A 73 8.14 -0.84 -10.34
CA LYS A 73 7.47 -1.84 -9.49
C LYS A 73 7.76 -1.53 -8.03
N PHE A 74 6.85 -1.90 -7.17
CA PHE A 74 7.07 -1.79 -5.73
C PHE A 74 8.17 -2.75 -5.28
N ASN A 75 8.87 -2.35 -4.24
CA ASN A 75 9.83 -3.21 -3.58
C ASN A 75 9.84 -2.90 -2.09
N GLU A 76 10.73 -3.56 -1.35
CA GLU A 76 10.79 -3.46 0.10
C GLU A 76 11.45 -2.19 0.62
N ALA A 77 11.96 -1.33 -0.27
CA ALA A 77 12.64 -0.11 0.16
C ALA A 77 11.70 0.86 0.85
N ILE A 78 10.41 0.80 0.53
CA ILE A 78 9.38 1.59 1.21
C ILE A 78 8.29 0.63 1.65
N SER A 79 7.83 0.80 2.88
CA SER A 79 6.70 0.05 3.41
C SER A 79 5.79 0.98 4.19
N LEU A 80 4.53 0.61 4.27
CA LEU A 80 3.56 1.32 5.08
C LEU A 80 3.37 0.55 6.37
N VAL A 81 3.50 1.22 7.49
CA VAL A 81 3.44 0.59 8.81
C VAL A 81 2.06 0.82 9.40
N VAL A 82 1.37 -0.27 9.73
CA VAL A 82 0.08 -0.22 10.39
C VAL A 82 0.30 -0.58 11.86
N ASN A 83 0.07 0.38 12.73
CA ASN A 83 0.22 0.18 14.17
C ASN A 83 -1.10 -0.32 14.73
N CYS A 84 -1.07 -1.49 15.36
CA CYS A 84 -2.27 -2.14 15.86
C CYS A 84 -2.24 -2.20 17.39
N ASP A 85 -3.40 -1.98 18.00
CA ASP A 85 -3.51 -2.00 19.46
C ASP A 85 -3.86 -3.39 19.98
N THR A 86 -4.43 -4.24 19.15
CA THR A 86 -4.90 -5.57 19.58
C THR A 86 -4.43 -6.65 18.63
N GLN A 87 -4.39 -7.88 19.13
CA GLN A 87 -4.09 -9.04 18.29
C GLN A 87 -5.15 -9.23 17.22
N GLU A 88 -6.40 -8.89 17.52
CA GLU A 88 -7.49 -9.02 16.54
C GLU A 88 -7.25 -8.11 15.34
N GLU A 89 -6.78 -6.89 15.57
CA GLU A 89 -6.44 -5.98 14.48
C GLU A 89 -5.29 -6.53 13.64
N ILE A 90 -4.27 -7.06 14.29
CA ILE A 90 -3.13 -7.65 13.59
C ILE A 90 -3.61 -8.77 12.68
N ASN A 91 -4.44 -9.66 13.21
CA ASN A 91 -4.97 -10.79 12.44
C ASN A 91 -5.82 -10.29 11.26
N TYR A 92 -6.64 -9.28 11.48
CA TYR A 92 -7.49 -8.71 10.45
C TYR A 92 -6.68 -8.15 9.28
N TYR A 93 -5.71 -7.28 9.58
CA TYR A 93 -4.92 -6.66 8.51
C TYR A 93 -4.03 -7.68 7.81
N TRP A 94 -3.50 -8.62 8.57
CA TRP A 94 -2.69 -9.69 7.98
C TRP A 94 -3.50 -10.48 6.97
N GLU A 95 -4.68 -10.90 7.38
CA GLU A 95 -5.57 -11.69 6.51
C GLU A 95 -5.98 -10.91 5.27
N LYS A 96 -6.31 -9.63 5.43
CA LYS A 96 -6.80 -8.82 4.32
C LYS A 96 -5.71 -8.41 3.34
N LEU A 97 -4.51 -8.17 3.83
CA LEU A 97 -3.44 -7.59 3.01
C LEU A 97 -2.45 -8.61 2.47
N SER A 98 -2.11 -9.66 3.22
CA SER A 98 -1.05 -10.55 2.79
C SER A 98 -1.47 -11.37 1.58
N ALA A 99 -0.66 -11.32 0.52
CA ALA A 99 -0.90 -12.05 -0.71
C ALA A 99 0.27 -12.92 -1.13
N ASP A 100 1.43 -12.75 -0.49
CA ASP A 100 2.64 -13.50 -0.83
C ASP A 100 3.23 -14.11 0.43
N PRO A 101 2.96 -15.40 0.70
CA PRO A 101 3.50 -16.05 1.89
C PRO A 101 5.02 -16.00 1.99
N GLY A 102 5.71 -15.96 0.86
CA GLY A 102 7.17 -15.88 0.86
C GLY A 102 7.71 -14.54 1.33
N ALA A 103 6.88 -13.52 1.37
CA ALA A 103 7.27 -12.19 1.84
C ALA A 103 6.93 -11.96 3.31
N GLU A 104 6.28 -12.93 3.97
CA GLU A 104 5.85 -12.79 5.35
C GLU A 104 7.01 -13.05 6.30
N GLN A 105 7.43 -12.00 7.02
CA GLN A 105 8.52 -12.13 7.99
C GLN A 105 8.49 -10.96 8.96
N CYS A 106 8.51 -11.23 10.25
CA CYS A 106 8.68 -10.21 11.28
C CYS A 106 7.70 -9.04 11.18
N GLY A 107 6.45 -9.34 10.88
CA GLY A 107 5.43 -8.30 10.70
C GLY A 107 5.36 -7.73 9.30
N TRP A 108 6.27 -8.11 8.42
CA TRP A 108 6.26 -7.68 7.02
C TRP A 108 5.39 -8.58 6.17
N LEU A 109 4.71 -7.98 5.22
CA LEU A 109 3.96 -8.71 4.20
C LEU A 109 3.95 -7.90 2.90
N LYS A 110 3.57 -8.53 1.81
CA LYS A 110 3.28 -7.86 0.55
C LYS A 110 1.84 -8.10 0.16
N ASP A 111 1.21 -7.06 -0.35
CA ASP A 111 -0.16 -7.19 -0.83
C ASP A 111 -0.17 -7.70 -2.28
N LYS A 112 -1.36 -7.85 -2.84
CA LYS A 112 -1.52 -8.40 -4.18
C LYS A 112 -0.96 -7.51 -5.28
N PHE A 113 -0.64 -6.26 -4.95
CA PHE A 113 -0.01 -5.33 -5.90
C PHE A 113 1.50 -5.27 -5.72
N GLY A 114 2.04 -5.99 -4.74
CA GLY A 114 3.47 -5.99 -4.45
C GLY A 114 3.92 -4.89 -3.49
N LEU A 115 3.00 -4.09 -2.97
CA LEU A 115 3.33 -3.06 -2.00
C LEU A 115 3.61 -3.71 -0.66
N SER A 116 4.68 -3.26 -0.01
CA SER A 116 5.11 -3.81 1.28
C SER A 116 4.43 -3.09 2.43
N TRP A 117 4.00 -3.87 3.40
CA TRP A 117 3.33 -3.40 4.62
C TRP A 117 4.01 -4.02 5.82
N GLN A 118 3.96 -3.32 6.93
CA GLN A 118 4.35 -3.87 8.23
C GLN A 118 3.14 -3.77 9.14
N ILE A 119 2.75 -4.89 9.72
CA ILE A 119 1.61 -4.93 10.66
C ILE A 119 2.21 -5.18 12.02
N VAL A 120 2.20 -4.17 12.88
CA VAL A 120 2.95 -4.21 14.13
C VAL A 120 2.10 -3.75 15.30
N PRO A 121 2.29 -4.36 16.49
CA PRO A 121 1.66 -3.85 17.69
C PRO A 121 2.26 -2.51 18.10
N THR A 122 1.45 -1.64 18.68
CA THR A 122 1.91 -0.31 19.09
C THR A 122 2.99 -0.34 20.18
N ILE A 123 3.08 -1.45 20.94
CA ILE A 123 4.05 -1.60 22.03
C ILE A 123 5.23 -2.47 21.63
N MET A 124 5.67 -2.38 20.44
CA MET A 124 6.45 -3.41 19.74
C MET A 124 7.95 -3.26 19.75
N ASN A 125 8.48 -2.22 20.35
CA ASN A 125 9.91 -1.97 20.22
C ASN A 125 10.76 -3.19 20.60
N GLU A 126 10.42 -3.84 21.71
CA GLU A 126 11.17 -5.01 22.15
C GLU A 126 11.04 -6.18 21.20
N LEU A 127 9.80 -6.44 20.75
CA LEU A 127 9.57 -7.54 19.81
C LEU A 127 10.21 -7.27 18.46
N PHE A 128 10.22 -6.02 18.05
CA PHE A 128 10.85 -5.64 16.80
C PHE A 128 12.36 -5.84 16.87
N GLU A 129 12.97 -5.46 17.99
CA GLU A 129 14.40 -5.68 18.19
C GLU A 129 14.73 -7.16 18.19
N ASP A 130 13.91 -8.00 18.85
CA ASP A 130 14.10 -9.44 18.82
C ASP A 130 14.05 -9.95 17.39
N CYS A 131 13.13 -9.43 16.60
CA CYS A 131 13.01 -9.86 15.22
C CYS A 131 14.23 -9.48 14.39
N LEU A 132 14.78 -8.30 14.62
CA LEU A 132 15.99 -7.85 13.93
C LEU A 132 17.22 -8.63 14.33
N LEU A 133 17.25 -9.16 15.57
CA LEU A 133 18.35 -9.95 16.05
C LEU A 133 18.36 -11.37 15.47
N TYR A 134 17.20 -11.86 15.05
CA TYR A 134 17.12 -13.16 14.42
C TYR A 134 17.61 -13.07 12.98
N THR A 135 18.64 -13.80 12.69
CA THR A 135 19.14 -13.89 11.32
C THR A 135 18.38 -14.92 10.51
N SER A 136 17.66 -15.79 11.17
CA SER A 136 16.86 -16.80 10.51
C SER A 136 15.54 -16.18 10.05
N PRO A 137 15.24 -16.18 8.77
CA PRO A 137 13.96 -15.67 8.28
C PRO A 137 12.86 -16.67 8.61
N SER A 138 12.51 -16.73 9.86
CA SER A 138 11.42 -17.59 10.25
C SER A 138 10.12 -17.00 9.72
N PRO A 139 9.36 -17.75 8.95
CA PRO A 139 8.04 -17.27 8.57
C PRO A 139 7.25 -17.07 9.85
N ARG A 140 6.38 -16.09 9.81
CA ARG A 140 5.53 -15.85 10.95
C ARG A 140 4.64 -17.07 11.17
N ASP A 141 4.70 -17.58 12.35
CA ASP A 141 3.87 -18.71 12.74
C ASP A 141 2.53 -18.25 13.28
#